data_ce051c984b2028c9e0e4e5a59a0bc2c3
#
_entry.id   ce051c984b2028c9e0e4e5a59a0bc2c3
#
_cell.length_a   1.000
_cell.length_b   1.000
_cell.length_c   1.000
_cell.angle_alpha   90.00
_cell.angle_beta   90.00
_cell.angle_gamma   90.00
#
_symmetry.space_group_name_H-M   'P 1'
#
loop_
_entity.id
_entity.type
_entity.pdbx_description
1 polymer ?
#
loop_
_entity_poly.entity_id
_entity_poly.type
_entity_poly.pdbx_seq_one_letter_code
_entity_poly.pdbx_strand_id
1 'polypeptide(L)'
;GTAAVQLAKYYGAQIHAVANTKNIELIKSLGAEKVFDYTQEDFTKQNEQYDVILDAVGKSSYFKCKHLLKSGGVYFSTELGYAMQNMWLSLVTVFMNKKTKFPIPTDNQQDILLFKKIIEEGKYRAIIERVYPLHEIIEATKYVETGQKTGNIVIQVNEG
;
A
#
# COMPACT_ATOMS: atom_id res chain seq x y z
N GLY A 1 -2.22 -0.60 1.29
CA GLY A 1 -2.67 0.52 0.48
C GLY A 1 -3.12 1.72 1.29
N THR A 2 -4.22 1.64 2.05
CA THR A 2 -4.79 2.78 2.79
C THR A 2 -3.84 3.38 3.83
N ALA A 3 -3.05 2.55 4.50
CA ALA A 3 -2.02 3.02 5.44
C ALA A 3 -0.90 3.77 4.73
N ALA A 4 -0.45 3.26 3.58
CA ALA A 4 0.63 3.89 2.81
C ALA A 4 0.26 5.29 2.34
N VAL A 5 -0.98 5.51 1.88
CA VAL A 5 -1.47 6.84 1.49
C VAL A 5 -1.43 7.82 2.66
N GLN A 6 -1.91 7.41 3.82
CA GLN A 6 -1.94 8.28 5.01
C GLN A 6 -0.54 8.60 5.53
N LEU A 7 0.37 7.61 5.56
CA LEU A 7 1.76 7.83 5.95
C LEU A 7 2.48 8.75 4.97
N ALA A 8 2.32 8.53 3.67
CA ALA A 8 2.91 9.40 2.65
C ALA A 8 2.41 10.85 2.80
N LYS A 9 1.11 11.05 3.07
CA LYS A 9 0.53 12.37 3.38
C LYS A 9 1.15 12.99 4.62
N TYR A 10 1.32 12.20 5.69
CA TYR A 10 1.95 12.68 6.92
C TYR A 10 3.35 13.22 6.68
N TYR A 11 4.11 12.59 5.79
CA TYR A 11 5.44 13.05 5.39
C TYR A 11 5.45 14.10 4.27
N GLY A 12 4.30 14.64 3.87
CA GLY A 12 4.20 15.73 2.89
C GLY A 12 4.43 15.33 1.44
N ALA A 13 4.28 14.05 1.11
CA ALA A 13 4.43 13.59 -0.28
C ALA A 13 3.22 13.98 -1.14
N GLN A 14 3.45 14.26 -2.42
CA GLN A 14 2.41 14.24 -3.44
C GLN A 14 2.04 12.79 -3.76
N ILE A 15 0.76 12.47 -3.71
CA ILE A 15 0.31 11.08 -3.75
C ILE A 15 -0.60 10.87 -4.94
N HIS A 16 -0.14 10.00 -5.84
CA HIS A 16 -0.99 9.37 -6.85
C HIS A 16 -1.21 7.91 -6.47
N ALA A 17 -2.45 7.47 -6.49
CA ALA A 17 -2.82 6.12 -6.08
C ALA A 17 -3.51 5.36 -7.21
N VAL A 18 -3.51 4.04 -7.10
CA VAL A 18 -4.24 3.16 -8.02
C VAL A 18 -5.28 2.39 -7.20
N ALA A 19 -6.54 2.47 -7.61
CA ALA A 19 -7.66 1.84 -6.92
C ALA A 19 -8.71 1.37 -7.93
N ASN A 20 -9.73 0.63 -7.47
CA ASN A 20 -10.92 0.39 -8.26
C ASN A 20 -11.92 1.55 -8.10
N THR A 21 -12.90 1.63 -9.00
CA THR A 21 -13.92 2.68 -9.03
C THR A 21 -14.54 2.96 -7.66
N LYS A 22 -14.93 1.91 -6.93
CA LYS A 22 -15.63 2.04 -5.63
C LYS A 22 -14.78 2.69 -4.52
N ASN A 23 -13.46 2.69 -4.67
CA ASN A 23 -12.53 3.16 -3.65
C ASN A 23 -11.92 4.53 -3.94
N ILE A 24 -12.20 5.13 -5.09
CA ILE A 24 -11.60 6.40 -5.53
C ILE A 24 -11.81 7.50 -4.48
N GLU A 25 -13.05 7.72 -4.08
CA GLU A 25 -13.37 8.79 -3.13
C GLU A 25 -12.78 8.53 -1.74
N LEU A 26 -12.76 7.29 -1.29
CA LEU A 26 -12.06 6.93 -0.05
C LEU A 26 -10.58 7.30 -0.14
N ILE A 27 -9.89 6.87 -1.20
CA ILE A 27 -8.45 7.08 -1.35
C ILE A 27 -8.11 8.57 -1.46
N LYS A 28 -8.93 9.38 -2.17
CA LYS A 28 -8.81 10.83 -2.18
C LYS A 28 -8.98 11.42 -0.78
N SER A 29 -9.97 10.96 -0.02
CA SER A 29 -10.21 11.44 1.35
C SER A 29 -9.05 11.16 2.30
N LEU A 30 -8.24 10.13 2.03
CA LEU A 30 -7.04 9.79 2.79
C LEU A 30 -5.83 10.63 2.40
N GLY A 31 -5.89 11.37 1.28
CA GLY A 31 -4.87 12.31 0.90
C GLY A 31 -4.23 12.13 -0.47
N ALA A 32 -4.74 11.22 -1.30
CA ALA A 32 -4.28 11.13 -2.68
C ALA A 32 -4.81 12.31 -3.50
N GLU A 33 -3.91 12.98 -4.23
CA GLU A 33 -4.25 14.09 -5.14
C GLU A 33 -4.85 13.58 -6.45
N LYS A 34 -4.37 12.43 -6.91
CA LYS A 34 -4.85 11.75 -8.12
C LYS A 34 -5.05 10.27 -7.84
N VAL A 35 -6.12 9.70 -8.36
CA VAL A 35 -6.41 8.27 -8.26
C VAL A 35 -6.71 7.73 -9.64
N PHE A 36 -5.93 6.74 -10.08
CA PHE A 36 -6.15 5.99 -11.31
C PHE A 36 -7.09 4.83 -11.05
N ASP A 37 -8.12 4.71 -11.84
CA ASP A 37 -9.02 3.56 -11.79
C ASP A 37 -8.47 2.42 -12.66
N TYR A 38 -7.88 1.39 -12.03
CA TYR A 38 -7.31 0.27 -12.77
C TYR A 38 -8.34 -0.57 -13.53
N THR A 39 -9.64 -0.35 -13.29
CA THR A 39 -10.71 -1.03 -14.02
C THR A 39 -11.01 -0.34 -15.35
N GLN A 40 -10.57 0.92 -15.52
CA GLN A 40 -10.83 1.77 -16.67
C GLN A 40 -9.57 2.11 -17.45
N GLU A 41 -8.45 2.25 -16.77
CA GLU A 41 -7.20 2.69 -17.39
C GLU A 41 -5.98 1.94 -16.85
N ASP A 42 -4.97 1.83 -17.69
CA ASP A 42 -3.67 1.30 -17.31
C ASP A 42 -2.76 2.44 -16.85
N PHE A 43 -2.58 2.59 -15.55
CA PHE A 43 -1.74 3.63 -14.94
C PHE A 43 -0.29 3.61 -15.45
N THR A 44 0.17 2.48 -15.99
CA THR A 44 1.53 2.39 -16.52
C THR A 44 1.73 3.10 -17.84
N LYS A 45 0.65 3.50 -18.52
CA LYS A 45 0.71 4.22 -19.82
C LYS A 45 0.79 5.73 -19.68
N GLN A 46 0.79 6.25 -18.47
CA GLN A 46 0.94 7.69 -18.23
C GLN A 46 2.40 8.15 -18.41
N ASN A 47 2.61 9.47 -18.48
CA ASN A 47 3.93 10.08 -18.66
C ASN A 47 4.53 10.68 -17.39
N GLU A 48 3.80 10.66 -16.28
CA GLU A 48 4.27 11.21 -15.01
C GLU A 48 5.36 10.30 -14.40
N GLN A 49 6.32 10.92 -13.72
CA GLN A 49 7.42 10.20 -13.09
C GLN A 49 7.42 10.40 -11.58
N TYR A 50 7.81 9.36 -10.87
CA TYR A 50 7.74 9.26 -9.42
C TYR A 50 9.11 9.02 -8.79
N ASP A 51 9.31 9.59 -7.62
CA ASP A 51 10.46 9.30 -6.77
C ASP A 51 10.34 7.91 -6.14
N VAL A 52 9.09 7.53 -5.78
CA VAL A 52 8.79 6.24 -5.15
C VAL A 52 7.52 5.64 -5.77
N ILE A 53 7.57 4.37 -6.08
CA ILE A 53 6.39 3.56 -6.43
C ILE A 53 6.28 2.43 -5.42
N LEU A 54 5.14 2.36 -4.71
CA LEU A 54 4.84 1.31 -3.74
C LEU A 54 3.77 0.36 -4.28
N ASP A 55 4.12 -0.88 -4.49
CA ASP A 55 3.17 -1.97 -4.76
C ASP A 55 2.80 -2.68 -3.46
N ALA A 56 1.62 -2.33 -2.93
CA ALA A 56 1.11 -2.82 -1.66
C ALA A 56 0.29 -4.12 -1.78
N VAL A 57 0.12 -4.66 -2.99
CA VAL A 57 -0.76 -5.82 -3.25
C VAL A 57 -0.17 -6.84 -4.23
N GLY A 58 1.05 -6.63 -4.73
CA GLY A 58 1.72 -7.55 -5.64
C GLY A 58 1.08 -7.67 -7.04
N LYS A 59 0.32 -6.67 -7.48
CA LYS A 59 -0.37 -6.69 -8.78
C LYS A 59 0.43 -6.03 -9.90
N SER A 60 1.57 -5.43 -9.59
CA SER A 60 2.48 -4.82 -10.55
C SER A 60 3.88 -5.44 -10.47
N SER A 61 4.85 -4.83 -11.12
CA SER A 61 6.24 -5.26 -11.05
C SER A 61 7.18 -4.09 -11.34
N TYR A 62 8.43 -4.23 -10.88
CA TYR A 62 9.48 -3.27 -11.20
C TYR A 62 9.60 -3.02 -12.71
N PHE A 63 9.57 -4.08 -13.52
CA PHE A 63 9.74 -3.95 -14.97
C PHE A 63 8.62 -3.17 -15.64
N LYS A 64 7.38 -3.34 -15.17
CA LYS A 64 6.22 -2.58 -15.66
C LYS A 64 6.29 -1.11 -15.25
N CYS A 65 6.83 -0.83 -14.05
CA CYS A 65 6.83 0.51 -13.46
C CYS A 65 8.14 1.29 -13.66
N LYS A 66 9.23 0.62 -14.09
CA LYS A 66 10.57 1.21 -14.18
C LYS A 66 10.61 2.51 -14.98
N HIS A 67 9.86 2.63 -16.06
CA HIS A 67 9.84 3.82 -16.91
C HIS A 67 9.20 5.02 -16.21
N LEU A 68 8.28 4.77 -15.26
CA LEU A 68 7.63 5.79 -14.44
C LEU A 68 8.49 6.27 -13.25
N LEU A 69 9.62 5.63 -12.98
CA LEU A 69 10.53 6.11 -11.95
C LEU A 69 11.42 7.22 -12.49
N LYS A 70 11.60 8.27 -11.70
CA LYS A 70 12.64 9.29 -11.92
C LYS A 70 14.04 8.66 -11.83
N SER A 71 15.05 9.42 -12.25
CA SER A 71 16.45 9.11 -11.94
C SER A 71 16.63 9.07 -10.42
N GLY A 72 17.22 8.00 -9.89
CA GLY A 72 17.33 7.75 -8.45
C GLY A 72 16.08 7.18 -7.78
N GLY A 73 14.98 7.04 -8.52
CA GLY A 73 13.70 6.58 -7.99
C GLY A 73 13.71 5.11 -7.54
N VAL A 74 12.79 4.78 -6.64
CA VAL A 74 12.73 3.49 -5.96
C VAL A 74 11.36 2.83 -6.14
N TYR A 75 11.37 1.57 -6.52
CA TYR A 75 10.21 0.68 -6.49
C TYR A 75 10.23 -0.14 -5.20
N PHE A 76 9.15 -0.07 -4.44
CA PHE A 76 8.92 -0.89 -3.26
C PHE A 76 7.82 -1.90 -3.53
N SER A 77 8.00 -3.15 -3.08
CA SER A 77 6.93 -4.13 -3.04
C SER A 77 6.88 -4.77 -1.65
N THR A 78 5.68 -4.94 -1.11
CA THR A 78 5.44 -5.70 0.12
C THR A 78 5.33 -7.20 -0.15
N GLU A 79 5.26 -7.59 -1.42
CA GLU A 79 5.16 -8.99 -1.85
C GLU A 79 6.49 -9.49 -2.40
N LEU A 80 6.79 -10.77 -2.14
CA LEU A 80 8.01 -11.41 -2.66
C LEU A 80 8.06 -11.45 -4.19
N GLY A 81 6.88 -11.40 -4.84
CA GLY A 81 6.76 -11.56 -6.27
C GLY A 81 7.02 -13.01 -6.73
N TYR A 82 6.89 -13.25 -8.04
CA TYR A 82 7.13 -14.58 -8.62
C TYR A 82 8.59 -15.02 -8.36
N ALA A 83 8.78 -16.24 -7.86
CA ALA A 83 10.10 -16.79 -7.54
C ALA A 83 10.99 -15.87 -6.69
N MET A 84 10.39 -15.11 -5.74
CA MET A 84 11.11 -14.16 -4.88
C MET A 84 11.85 -13.04 -5.67
N GLN A 85 11.35 -12.70 -6.85
CA GLN A 85 12.03 -11.76 -7.77
C GLN A 85 12.30 -10.39 -7.13
N ASN A 86 11.42 -9.89 -6.26
CA ASN A 86 11.58 -8.57 -5.63
C ASN A 86 12.77 -8.55 -4.67
N MET A 87 13.07 -9.68 -4.02
CA MET A 87 14.25 -9.83 -3.18
C MET A 87 15.53 -9.84 -4.02
N TRP A 88 15.58 -10.64 -5.08
CA TRP A 88 16.72 -10.69 -5.99
C TRP A 88 16.97 -9.36 -6.70
N LEU A 89 15.90 -8.71 -7.18
CA LEU A 89 15.99 -7.41 -7.80
C LEU A 89 16.53 -6.35 -6.83
N SER A 90 16.20 -6.42 -5.54
CA SER A 90 16.73 -5.48 -4.56
C SER A 90 18.26 -5.57 -4.44
N LEU A 91 18.83 -6.76 -4.58
CA LEU A 91 20.28 -6.96 -4.59
C LEU A 91 20.94 -6.48 -5.89
N VAL A 92 20.36 -6.85 -7.03
CA VAL A 92 20.93 -6.52 -8.35
C VAL A 92 20.82 -5.03 -8.67
N THR A 93 19.71 -4.38 -8.26
CA THR A 93 19.46 -2.97 -8.61
C THR A 93 20.17 -1.98 -7.68
N VAL A 94 20.90 -2.42 -6.66
CA VAL A 94 21.66 -1.53 -5.75
C VAL A 94 22.57 -0.57 -6.52
N PHE A 95 23.22 -1.05 -7.58
CA PHE A 95 24.13 -0.26 -8.41
C PHE A 95 23.44 0.41 -9.61
N MET A 96 22.13 0.23 -9.74
CA MET A 96 21.37 0.83 -10.84
C MET A 96 20.83 2.21 -10.44
N ASN A 97 20.58 3.05 -11.44
CA ASN A 97 20.02 4.36 -11.20
C ASN A 97 18.56 4.30 -10.69
N LYS A 98 17.77 3.31 -11.15
CA LYS A 98 16.41 3.03 -10.66
C LYS A 98 16.45 1.74 -9.87
N LYS A 99 16.06 1.79 -8.60
CA LYS A 99 16.30 0.73 -7.62
C LYS A 99 14.99 0.01 -7.26
N THR A 100 15.13 -1.25 -6.87
CA THR A 100 14.08 -1.98 -6.16
C THR A 100 14.49 -2.12 -4.70
N LYS A 101 13.54 -1.95 -3.77
CA LYS A 101 13.74 -2.28 -2.36
C LYS A 101 12.63 -3.22 -1.91
N PHE A 102 13.01 -4.24 -1.17
CA PHE A 102 12.10 -5.13 -0.48
C PHE A 102 12.23 -4.84 1.02
N PRO A 103 11.21 -4.24 1.66
CA PRO A 103 11.27 -3.92 3.08
C PRO A 103 11.22 -5.20 3.91
N ILE A 104 12.22 -5.40 4.75
CA ILE A 104 12.21 -6.46 5.75
C ILE A 104 11.60 -5.87 7.01
N PRO A 105 10.48 -6.43 7.53
CA PRO A 105 9.91 -5.96 8.80
C PRO A 105 10.93 -6.05 9.92
N THR A 106 11.04 -4.99 10.70
CA THR A 106 11.86 -4.94 11.91
C THR A 106 10.99 -4.53 13.08
N ASP A 107 11.17 -5.21 14.23
CA ASP A 107 10.50 -4.82 15.45
C ASP A 107 11.19 -3.59 16.02
N ASN A 108 10.58 -2.43 15.85
CA ASN A 108 11.13 -1.16 16.29
C ASN A 108 10.11 -0.43 17.16
N GLN A 109 10.46 -0.23 18.43
CA GLN A 109 9.62 0.52 19.37
C GLN A 109 9.34 1.95 18.89
N GLN A 110 10.28 2.58 18.19
CA GLN A 110 10.10 3.93 17.67
C GLN A 110 8.98 4.00 16.63
N ASP A 111 8.81 2.96 15.82
CA ASP A 111 7.73 2.91 14.82
C ASP A 111 6.37 2.80 15.52
N ILE A 112 6.28 2.04 16.61
CA ILE A 112 5.06 1.94 17.44
C ILE A 112 4.72 3.30 18.05
N LEU A 113 5.70 3.99 18.61
CA LEU A 113 5.52 5.33 19.19
C LEU A 113 5.12 6.36 18.13
N LEU A 114 5.70 6.28 16.93
CA LEU A 114 5.30 7.11 15.81
C LEU A 114 3.83 6.86 15.42
N PHE A 115 3.42 5.60 15.26
CA PHE A 115 2.03 5.26 14.93
C PHE A 115 1.07 5.77 16.01
N LYS A 116 1.39 5.57 17.29
CA LYS A 116 0.61 6.12 18.40
C LYS A 116 0.43 7.63 18.23
N LYS A 117 1.52 8.37 18.05
CA LYS A 117 1.51 9.82 17.87
C LYS A 117 0.62 10.27 16.73
N ILE A 118 0.78 9.70 15.53
CA ILE A 118 0.01 10.14 14.36
C ILE A 118 -1.47 9.80 14.46
N ILE A 119 -1.84 8.74 15.21
CA ILE A 119 -3.22 8.41 15.53
C ILE A 119 -3.80 9.43 16.51
N GLU A 120 -3.08 9.76 17.58
CA GLU A 120 -3.49 10.76 18.60
C GLU A 120 -3.62 12.16 17.99
N GLU A 121 -2.80 12.50 17.01
CA GLU A 121 -2.90 13.74 16.22
C GLU A 121 -4.03 13.76 15.19
N GLY A 122 -4.79 12.67 15.05
CA GLY A 122 -5.86 12.53 14.06
C GLY A 122 -5.36 12.47 12.60
N LYS A 123 -4.06 12.26 12.39
CA LYS A 123 -3.44 12.21 11.06
C LYS A 123 -3.43 10.81 10.44
N TYR A 124 -3.82 9.82 11.22
CA TYR A 124 -3.98 8.44 10.77
C TYR A 124 -5.24 7.83 11.39
N ARG A 125 -6.02 7.15 10.58
CA ARG A 125 -7.18 6.39 11.03
C ARG A 125 -7.20 5.00 10.43
N ALA A 126 -7.55 3.99 11.21
CA ALA A 126 -7.82 2.67 10.67
C ALA A 126 -9.06 2.71 9.78
N ILE A 127 -8.95 2.18 8.57
CA ILE A 127 -10.11 1.99 7.70
C ILE A 127 -10.67 0.62 8.02
N ILE A 128 -11.81 0.59 8.69
CA ILE A 128 -12.53 -0.63 9.03
C ILE A 128 -13.61 -0.83 7.98
N GLU A 129 -13.54 -1.95 7.27
CA GLU A 129 -14.51 -2.29 6.23
C GLU A 129 -15.66 -3.12 6.77
N ARG A 130 -15.33 -4.11 7.60
CA ARG A 130 -16.32 -4.99 8.24
C ARG A 130 -15.89 -5.36 9.65
N VAL A 131 -16.89 -5.61 10.47
CA VAL A 131 -16.74 -6.17 11.82
C VAL A 131 -17.50 -7.50 11.84
N TYR A 132 -16.87 -8.56 12.33
CA TYR A 132 -17.47 -9.87 12.52
C TYR A 132 -17.42 -10.24 14.00
N PRO A 133 -18.46 -10.87 14.55
CA PRO A 133 -18.37 -11.48 15.88
C PRO A 133 -17.40 -12.68 15.85
N LEU A 134 -16.86 -13.05 16.99
CA LEU A 134 -15.84 -14.11 17.07
C LEU A 134 -16.29 -15.44 16.45
N HIS A 135 -17.56 -15.81 16.63
CA HIS A 135 -18.09 -17.07 16.07
C HIS A 135 -18.17 -17.09 14.54
N GLU A 136 -18.07 -15.94 13.85
CA GLU A 136 -18.02 -15.82 12.39
C GLU A 136 -16.59 -15.71 11.83
N ILE A 137 -15.57 -16.05 12.62
CA ILE A 137 -14.16 -15.94 12.21
C ILE A 137 -13.86 -16.67 10.89
N ILE A 138 -14.52 -17.79 10.63
CA ILE A 138 -14.36 -18.57 9.40
C ILE A 138 -14.82 -17.74 8.19
N GLU A 139 -15.99 -17.09 8.29
CA GLU A 139 -16.53 -16.25 7.21
C GLU A 139 -15.66 -14.98 7.00
N ALA A 140 -15.18 -14.39 8.08
CA ALA A 140 -14.24 -13.28 8.01
C ALA A 140 -12.95 -13.69 7.26
N THR A 141 -12.40 -14.86 7.56
CA THR A 141 -11.21 -15.40 6.89
C THR A 141 -11.47 -15.64 5.41
N LYS A 142 -12.56 -16.30 5.04
CA LYS A 142 -12.94 -16.49 3.64
C LYS A 142 -13.04 -15.18 2.90
N TYR A 143 -13.64 -14.15 3.52
CA TYR A 143 -13.73 -12.83 2.91
C TYR A 143 -12.34 -12.21 2.68
N VAL A 144 -11.44 -12.30 3.65
CA VAL A 144 -10.05 -11.79 3.50
C VAL A 144 -9.32 -12.51 2.35
N GLU A 145 -9.49 -13.82 2.23
CA GLU A 145 -8.86 -14.64 1.19
C GLU A 145 -9.32 -14.28 -0.23
N THR A 146 -10.49 -13.67 -0.38
CA THR A 146 -10.92 -13.16 -1.71
C THR A 146 -9.97 -12.08 -2.26
N GLY A 147 -9.16 -11.45 -1.41
CA GLY A 147 -8.29 -10.33 -1.79
C GLY A 147 -9.03 -9.04 -2.17
N GLN A 148 -10.35 -8.98 -1.95
CA GLN A 148 -11.19 -7.84 -2.36
C GLN A 148 -11.38 -6.76 -1.27
N LYS A 149 -10.89 -7.04 -0.05
CA LYS A 149 -11.03 -6.09 1.05
C LYS A 149 -10.29 -4.77 0.77
N THR A 150 -10.87 -3.68 1.21
CA THR A 150 -10.29 -2.33 1.07
C THR A 150 -9.62 -1.85 2.35
N GLY A 151 -10.15 -2.21 3.48
CA GLY A 151 -9.69 -1.82 4.81
C GLY A 151 -9.33 -3.01 5.68
N ASN A 152 -9.45 -2.81 6.98
CA ASN A 152 -9.26 -3.86 7.97
C ASN A 152 -10.57 -4.59 8.22
N ILE A 153 -10.45 -5.90 8.45
CA ILE A 153 -11.54 -6.72 8.97
C ILE A 153 -11.28 -6.86 10.47
N VAL A 154 -12.27 -6.54 11.27
CA VAL A 154 -12.19 -6.58 12.73
C VAL A 154 -13.01 -7.75 13.26
N ILE A 155 -12.45 -8.51 14.19
CA ILE A 155 -13.16 -9.54 14.95
C ILE A 155 -13.49 -8.97 16.32
N GLN A 156 -14.77 -8.89 16.64
CA GLN A 156 -15.27 -8.49 17.95
C GLN A 156 -15.29 -9.70 18.86
N VAL A 157 -14.43 -9.69 19.89
CA VAL A 157 -14.26 -10.84 20.81
C VAL A 157 -15.32 -10.83 21.91
N ASN A 158 -15.67 -9.64 22.41
CA ASN A 158 -16.69 -9.48 23.45
C ASN A 158 -17.93 -8.85 22.83
N GLU A 159 -19.09 -9.38 23.17
CA GLU A 159 -20.34 -8.66 23.00
C GLU A 159 -20.36 -7.53 24.04
N GLY A 160 -20.25 -6.29 23.58
CA GLY A 160 -20.30 -5.10 24.42
C GLY A 160 -21.69 -4.87 25.01
#